data_43c23f9c153ef480de9fd181749253ad
#
_entry.id   43c23f9c153ef480de9fd181749253ad
#
_cell.length_a   1.000
_cell.length_b   1.000
_cell.length_c   1.000
_cell.angle_alpha   90.00
_cell.angle_beta   90.00
_cell.angle_gamma   90.00
#
_symmetry.space_group_name_H-M   'P 1'
#
loop_
_entity.id
_entity.type
_entity.pdbx_description
1 polymer ?
#
loop_
_entity_poly.entity_id
_entity_poly.type
_entity_poly.pdbx_seq_one_letter_code
_entity_poly.pdbx_strand_id
1 'polypeptide(L)'
;LIPDELTLDLFNEEAYVSLVAFTMEKIRPRFLPSFAPVSNFDEINLRTYVVKDDVPGVYFLNIEASKIISVAVTKLLSVLPYEHADMYRNNKDYFQSNFKKKNFSFATKYEIGSEIADKTDLDCFLTERYCLYVDADEDLYRYDIHHIPWPLQKLNLFQLQTDYVLGNLDLNELPLKVHYSSGVQVIA
;
A
#
# COMPACT_ATOMS: atom_id res chain seq x y z
N LEU A 1 -15.02 5.58 7.09
CA LEU A 1 -14.01 5.11 6.12
C LEU A 1 -13.57 3.67 6.37
N ILE A 2 -13.73 3.17 7.58
CA ILE A 2 -13.50 1.76 7.94
C ILE A 2 -14.82 1.12 8.36
N PRO A 3 -15.00 -0.21 8.21
CA PRO A 3 -16.15 -0.95 8.74
C PRO A 3 -16.32 -0.79 10.25
N ASP A 4 -17.55 -0.89 10.73
CA ASP A 4 -17.87 -0.73 12.16
C ASP A 4 -17.26 -1.82 13.05
N GLU A 5 -16.94 -2.98 12.48
CA GLU A 5 -16.31 -4.12 13.15
C GLU A 5 -14.79 -3.94 13.37
N LEU A 6 -14.19 -2.92 12.78
CA LEU A 6 -12.79 -2.58 12.95
C LEU A 6 -12.62 -1.37 13.86
N THR A 7 -11.59 -1.39 14.68
CA THR A 7 -11.17 -0.24 15.48
C THR A 7 -9.87 0.32 14.92
N LEU A 8 -9.70 1.64 14.89
CA LEU A 8 -8.41 2.25 14.53
C LEU A 8 -7.33 1.82 15.54
N ASP A 9 -6.22 1.34 15.00
CA ASP A 9 -5.01 1.10 15.78
C ASP A 9 -4.22 2.41 15.88
N LEU A 10 -4.06 2.92 17.10
CA LEU A 10 -3.47 4.22 17.36
C LEU A 10 -2.02 4.06 17.84
N PHE A 11 -1.13 4.89 17.31
CA PHE A 11 0.22 5.03 17.84
C PHE A 11 0.34 6.37 18.57
N ASN A 12 0.62 6.34 19.88
CA ASN A 12 0.62 7.52 20.74
C ASN A 12 -0.67 8.36 20.63
N GLU A 13 -1.84 7.68 20.67
CA GLU A 13 -3.17 8.27 20.58
C GLU A 13 -3.51 8.91 19.23
N GLU A 14 -2.66 8.74 18.21
CA GLU A 14 -2.86 9.25 16.86
C GLU A 14 -3.14 8.13 15.84
N ALA A 15 -4.06 8.40 14.91
CA ALA A 15 -4.34 7.53 13.77
C ALA A 15 -3.45 7.88 12.59
N TYR A 16 -3.01 6.86 11.85
CA TYR A 16 -2.12 7.02 10.71
C TYR A 16 -2.74 6.52 9.42
N VAL A 17 -2.34 7.16 8.33
CA VAL A 17 -2.62 6.73 6.97
C VAL A 17 -1.31 6.66 6.21
N SER A 18 -1.13 5.61 5.41
CA SER A 18 0.04 5.47 4.54
C SER A 18 -0.37 5.35 3.09
N LEU A 19 0.32 6.10 2.22
CA LEU A 19 0.28 5.91 0.78
C LEU A 19 1.53 5.13 0.38
N VAL A 20 1.35 3.93 -0.17
CA VAL A 20 2.45 3.02 -0.50
C VAL A 20 2.44 2.77 -2.01
N ALA A 21 3.49 3.25 -2.69
CA ALA A 21 3.70 3.08 -4.13
C ALA A 21 4.81 2.05 -4.38
N PHE A 22 4.50 0.96 -5.07
CA PHE A 22 5.45 -0.13 -5.28
C PHE A 22 5.19 -0.88 -6.59
N THR A 23 6.10 -1.78 -6.95
CA THR A 23 5.88 -2.73 -8.04
C THR A 23 5.58 -4.09 -7.46
N MET A 24 4.41 -4.63 -7.78
CA MET A 24 4.10 -6.03 -7.54
C MET A 24 4.85 -6.89 -8.55
N GLU A 25 5.57 -7.89 -8.07
CA GLU A 25 6.30 -8.83 -8.93
C GLU A 25 5.92 -10.27 -8.65
N LYS A 26 5.77 -11.05 -9.73
CA LYS A 26 5.56 -12.51 -9.67
C LYS A 26 4.35 -12.93 -8.84
N ILE A 27 3.31 -12.08 -8.74
CA ILE A 27 2.07 -12.46 -8.09
C ILE A 27 1.47 -13.70 -8.76
N ARG A 28 1.07 -14.67 -7.95
CA ARG A 28 0.51 -15.93 -8.44
C ARG A 28 -0.27 -16.64 -7.36
N PRO A 29 -1.30 -17.42 -7.72
CA PRO A 29 -1.88 -18.39 -6.81
C PRO A 29 -0.83 -19.41 -6.36
N ARG A 30 -1.00 -19.95 -5.15
CA ARG A 30 -0.13 -21.00 -4.64
C ARG A 30 -0.13 -22.20 -5.62
N PHE A 31 1.05 -22.75 -5.89
CA PHE A 31 1.28 -23.88 -6.81
C PHE A 31 1.15 -23.58 -8.33
N LEU A 32 0.84 -22.35 -8.74
CA LEU A 32 0.85 -21.99 -10.16
C LEU A 32 2.11 -21.17 -10.52
N PRO A 33 2.62 -21.30 -11.77
CA PRO A 33 3.70 -20.43 -12.23
C PRO A 33 3.21 -18.99 -12.40
N SER A 34 4.10 -18.02 -12.16
CA SER A 34 3.80 -16.63 -12.47
C SER A 34 3.90 -16.38 -13.98
N PHE A 35 3.00 -15.54 -14.51
CA PHE A 35 3.02 -15.09 -15.89
C PHE A 35 3.23 -13.58 -15.93
N ALA A 36 4.43 -13.15 -16.28
CA ALA A 36 4.88 -11.75 -16.16
C ALA A 36 3.92 -10.69 -16.72
N PRO A 37 3.21 -10.89 -17.86
CA PRO A 37 2.26 -9.91 -18.37
C PRO A 37 1.13 -9.54 -17.41
N VAL A 38 0.73 -10.45 -16.51
CA VAL A 38 -0.35 -10.23 -15.54
C VAL A 38 0.14 -10.21 -14.09
N SER A 39 1.37 -10.68 -13.84
CA SER A 39 1.92 -10.84 -12.49
C SER A 39 2.87 -9.73 -12.06
N ASN A 40 3.23 -8.82 -12.97
CA ASN A 40 4.12 -7.68 -12.69
C ASN A 40 3.42 -6.39 -13.08
N PHE A 41 3.18 -5.49 -12.11
CA PHE A 41 2.51 -4.21 -12.33
C PHE A 41 2.81 -3.25 -11.19
N ASP A 42 2.70 -1.95 -11.47
CA ASP A 42 2.80 -0.93 -10.44
C ASP A 42 1.47 -0.79 -9.70
N GLU A 43 1.55 -0.55 -8.40
CA GLU A 43 0.43 -0.40 -7.49
C GLU A 43 0.65 0.80 -6.58
N ILE A 44 -0.45 1.48 -6.26
CA ILE A 44 -0.54 2.38 -5.10
C ILE A 44 -1.67 1.86 -4.22
N ASN A 45 -1.39 1.70 -2.93
CA ASN A 45 -2.45 1.55 -1.94
C ASN A 45 -2.44 2.69 -0.93
N LEU A 46 -3.62 3.13 -0.59
CA LEU A 46 -3.90 4.01 0.53
C LEU A 46 -4.46 3.14 1.65
N ARG A 47 -3.76 3.07 2.77
CA ARG A 47 -4.12 2.18 3.88
C ARG A 47 -4.13 2.89 5.21
N THR A 48 -4.96 2.39 6.12
CA THR A 48 -4.92 2.75 7.54
C THR A 48 -4.64 1.52 8.40
N TYR A 49 -4.41 1.75 9.68
CA TYR A 49 -4.03 0.75 10.67
C TYR A 49 -5.23 0.47 11.56
N VAL A 50 -5.54 -0.81 11.73
CA VAL A 50 -6.75 -1.26 12.43
C VAL A 50 -6.44 -2.44 13.32
N VAL A 51 -7.33 -2.68 14.29
CA VAL A 51 -7.28 -3.85 15.15
C VAL A 51 -8.68 -4.47 15.24
N LYS A 52 -8.74 -5.81 15.26
CA LYS A 52 -9.93 -6.60 15.56
C LYS A 52 -9.51 -7.81 16.38
N ASP A 53 -10.23 -8.06 17.48
CA ASP A 53 -9.96 -9.19 18.39
C ASP A 53 -8.47 -9.24 18.82
N ASP A 54 -7.90 -8.10 19.20
CA ASP A 54 -6.50 -7.90 19.58
C ASP A 54 -5.47 -8.23 18.46
N VAL A 55 -5.90 -8.41 17.23
CA VAL A 55 -4.99 -8.64 16.09
C VAL A 55 -4.81 -7.37 15.29
N PRO A 56 -3.61 -6.74 15.32
CA PRO A 56 -3.32 -5.54 14.54
C PRO A 56 -3.13 -5.89 13.06
N GLY A 57 -3.64 -5.03 12.19
CA GLY A 57 -3.56 -5.22 10.75
C GLY A 57 -3.65 -3.92 9.98
N VAL A 58 -3.77 -4.03 8.66
CA VAL A 58 -4.06 -2.92 7.77
C VAL A 58 -5.42 -3.09 7.13
N TYR A 59 -6.04 -1.96 6.78
CA TYR A 59 -7.25 -1.90 5.96
C TYR A 59 -7.01 -0.94 4.80
N PHE A 60 -7.32 -1.39 3.57
CA PHE A 60 -7.11 -0.58 2.38
C PHE A 60 -8.30 0.34 2.11
N LEU A 61 -8.05 1.64 2.18
CA LEU A 61 -9.01 2.67 1.84
C LEU A 61 -9.16 2.84 0.32
N ASN A 62 -8.07 2.56 -0.42
CA ASN A 62 -8.03 2.59 -1.88
C ASN A 62 -6.87 1.75 -2.41
N ILE A 63 -7.07 1.06 -3.55
CA ILE A 63 -6.01 0.32 -4.24
C ILE A 63 -6.09 0.60 -5.73
N GLU A 64 -4.98 1.05 -6.30
CA GLU A 64 -4.82 1.35 -7.71
C GLU A 64 -3.77 0.44 -8.33
N ALA A 65 -3.99 -0.01 -9.56
CA ALA A 65 -3.01 -0.82 -10.29
C ALA A 65 -2.89 -0.37 -11.76
N SER A 66 -1.66 -0.43 -12.28
CA SER A 66 -1.33 0.06 -13.63
C SER A 66 -1.84 -0.82 -14.77
N LYS A 67 -2.30 -2.05 -14.49
CA LYS A 67 -2.74 -2.99 -15.53
C LYS A 67 -4.17 -3.45 -15.33
N ILE A 68 -5.02 -3.25 -16.33
CA ILE A 68 -6.43 -3.70 -16.32
C ILE A 68 -6.55 -5.22 -16.15
N ILE A 69 -5.72 -6.00 -16.84
CA ILE A 69 -5.72 -7.46 -16.75
C ILE A 69 -5.36 -7.92 -15.33
N SER A 70 -4.37 -7.25 -14.72
CA SER A 70 -3.97 -7.51 -13.33
C SER A 70 -5.09 -7.20 -12.35
N VAL A 71 -5.80 -6.10 -12.54
CA VAL A 71 -6.98 -5.74 -11.73
C VAL A 71 -8.05 -6.83 -11.81
N ALA A 72 -8.34 -7.36 -13.00
CA ALA A 72 -9.32 -8.44 -13.16
C ALA A 72 -8.89 -9.74 -12.46
N VAL A 73 -7.61 -10.10 -12.56
CA VAL A 73 -7.05 -11.30 -11.91
C VAL A 73 -7.04 -11.14 -10.39
N THR A 74 -6.61 -10.01 -9.88
CA THR A 74 -6.54 -9.78 -8.43
C THR A 74 -7.93 -9.70 -7.80
N LYS A 75 -8.90 -9.08 -8.43
CA LYS A 75 -10.30 -9.11 -7.97
C LYS A 75 -10.87 -10.52 -7.85
N LEU A 76 -10.50 -11.40 -8.79
CA LEU A 76 -10.96 -12.80 -8.76
C LEU A 76 -10.27 -13.61 -7.65
N LEU A 77 -8.99 -13.30 -7.35
CA LEU A 77 -8.18 -14.10 -6.43
C LEU A 77 -8.21 -13.63 -4.97
N SER A 78 -8.41 -12.33 -4.73
CA SER A 78 -8.23 -11.76 -3.40
C SER A 78 -9.41 -10.96 -2.86
N VAL A 79 -10.49 -10.82 -3.62
CA VAL A 79 -11.65 -9.98 -3.27
C VAL A 79 -11.30 -8.49 -3.03
N LEU A 80 -10.03 -8.11 -3.21
CA LEU A 80 -9.57 -6.74 -3.02
C LEU A 80 -10.12 -5.79 -4.08
N PRO A 81 -10.54 -4.56 -3.70
CA PRO A 81 -11.19 -3.60 -4.59
C PRO A 81 -10.19 -2.86 -5.50
N TYR A 82 -9.41 -3.61 -6.27
CA TYR A 82 -8.46 -3.01 -7.22
C TYR A 82 -9.16 -2.18 -8.29
N GLU A 83 -8.65 -1.00 -8.54
CA GLU A 83 -9.08 -0.13 -9.63
C GLU A 83 -7.91 0.23 -10.54
N HIS A 84 -8.19 0.46 -11.84
CA HIS A 84 -7.14 0.81 -12.80
C HIS A 84 -6.78 2.29 -12.73
N ALA A 85 -5.48 2.59 -12.70
CA ALA A 85 -4.92 3.93 -12.84
C ALA A 85 -3.79 3.96 -13.87
N ASP A 86 -3.61 5.11 -14.53
CA ASP A 86 -2.50 5.35 -15.44
C ASP A 86 -1.24 5.61 -14.62
N MET A 87 -0.28 4.69 -14.62
CA MET A 87 0.95 4.78 -13.83
C MET A 87 2.19 4.76 -14.71
N TYR A 88 3.23 5.45 -14.25
CA TYR A 88 4.55 5.45 -14.87
C TYR A 88 5.65 5.47 -13.80
N ARG A 89 6.64 4.61 -13.97
CA ARG A 89 7.86 4.53 -13.15
C ARG A 89 9.09 4.46 -14.05
N ASN A 90 10.13 5.25 -13.76
CA ASN A 90 11.41 5.18 -14.48
C ASN A 90 12.39 4.38 -13.70
N ASN A 91 12.29 3.44 -12.97
CA ASN A 91 13.24 2.55 -12.27
C ASN A 91 14.47 3.24 -11.61
N LYS A 92 14.45 4.56 -11.45
CA LYS A 92 15.54 5.34 -10.85
C LYS A 92 15.03 6.20 -9.71
N ASP A 93 14.32 7.26 -10.06
CA ASP A 93 14.05 8.39 -9.17
C ASP A 93 12.65 8.99 -9.33
N TYR A 94 11.78 8.40 -10.15
CA TYR A 94 10.48 8.98 -10.45
C TYR A 94 9.36 7.94 -10.49
N PHE A 95 8.23 8.30 -9.89
CA PHE A 95 6.97 7.56 -9.97
C PHE A 95 5.80 8.52 -10.08
N GLN A 96 4.80 8.17 -10.91
CA GLN A 96 3.53 8.89 -10.96
C GLN A 96 2.35 7.95 -11.14
N SER A 97 1.19 8.37 -10.66
CA SER A 97 -0.12 7.77 -10.90
C SER A 97 -1.16 8.85 -11.20
N ASN A 98 -2.10 8.53 -12.07
CA ASN A 98 -3.28 9.35 -12.34
C ASN A 98 -4.51 8.44 -12.36
N PHE A 99 -5.33 8.54 -11.32
CA PHE A 99 -6.55 7.78 -11.18
C PHE A 99 -7.77 8.67 -11.48
N LYS A 100 -8.12 8.75 -12.76
CA LYS A 100 -9.14 9.65 -13.30
C LYS A 100 -10.53 9.47 -12.67
N LYS A 101 -10.91 8.22 -12.31
CA LYS A 101 -12.25 7.93 -11.77
C LYS A 101 -12.53 8.65 -10.44
N LYS A 102 -11.51 8.80 -9.59
CA LYS A 102 -11.60 9.48 -8.28
C LYS A 102 -10.93 10.86 -8.27
N ASN A 103 -10.34 11.28 -9.39
CA ASN A 103 -9.48 12.47 -9.50
C ASN A 103 -8.28 12.43 -8.53
N PHE A 104 -7.75 11.25 -8.26
CA PHE A 104 -6.54 11.12 -7.47
C PHE A 104 -5.31 11.24 -8.35
N SER A 105 -4.30 11.92 -7.85
CA SER A 105 -3.00 11.98 -8.52
C SER A 105 -1.85 11.89 -7.52
N PHE A 106 -0.77 11.26 -7.97
CA PHE A 106 0.47 11.14 -7.23
C PHE A 106 1.65 11.31 -8.19
N ALA A 107 2.61 12.15 -7.84
CA ALA A 107 3.88 12.23 -8.55
C ALA A 107 5.01 12.52 -7.55
N THR A 108 6.10 11.76 -7.66
CA THR A 108 7.25 11.97 -6.79
C THR A 108 8.56 11.82 -7.56
N LYS A 109 9.51 12.71 -7.22
CA LYS A 109 10.92 12.57 -7.59
C LYS A 109 11.76 12.46 -6.33
N TYR A 110 12.61 11.44 -6.27
CA TYR A 110 13.29 11.06 -5.05
C TYR A 110 14.71 10.55 -5.29
N GLU A 111 15.48 10.50 -4.23
CA GLU A 111 16.77 9.83 -4.16
C GLU A 111 16.77 8.84 -3.00
N ILE A 112 17.26 7.64 -3.26
CA ILE A 112 17.38 6.58 -2.25
C ILE A 112 18.65 6.84 -1.45
N GLY A 113 18.49 6.96 -0.14
CA GLY A 113 19.58 7.19 0.81
C GLY A 113 20.09 5.91 1.47
N SER A 114 20.78 6.09 2.59
CA SER A 114 21.33 4.98 3.37
C SER A 114 20.25 4.13 4.04
N GLU A 115 20.61 2.89 4.34
CA GLU A 115 19.79 1.99 5.15
C GLU A 115 19.47 2.60 6.53
N ILE A 116 18.27 2.30 7.02
CA ILE A 116 17.83 2.61 8.38
C ILE A 116 18.06 1.35 9.22
N ALA A 117 19.23 1.28 9.88
CA ALA A 117 19.57 0.12 10.71
C ALA A 117 18.69 0.06 11.98
N ASP A 118 18.47 1.21 12.60
CA ASP A 118 17.68 1.34 13.83
C ASP A 118 16.33 1.97 13.51
N LYS A 119 15.33 1.11 13.30
CA LYS A 119 13.95 1.54 13.11
C LYS A 119 13.39 2.11 14.42
N THR A 120 12.66 3.20 14.31
CA THR A 120 11.87 3.72 15.43
C THR A 120 10.61 2.88 15.64
N ASP A 121 9.98 3.00 16.81
CA ASP A 121 8.71 2.31 17.09
C ASP A 121 7.63 2.68 16.07
N LEU A 122 7.61 3.95 15.60
CA LEU A 122 6.70 4.38 14.54
C LEU A 122 7.03 3.71 13.19
N ASP A 123 8.31 3.53 12.84
CA ASP A 123 8.68 2.80 11.62
C ASP A 123 8.17 1.37 11.66
N CYS A 124 8.33 0.69 12.81
CA CYS A 124 7.80 -0.65 13.01
C CYS A 124 6.27 -0.67 12.96
N PHE A 125 5.61 0.27 13.63
CA PHE A 125 4.15 0.40 13.60
C PHE A 125 3.61 0.54 12.18
N LEU A 126 4.27 1.34 11.33
CA LEU A 126 3.83 1.61 9.96
C LEU A 126 4.14 0.46 8.98
N THR A 127 5.14 -0.38 9.24
CA THR A 127 5.65 -1.35 8.26
C THR A 127 5.51 -2.82 8.67
N GLU A 128 5.50 -3.13 9.96
CA GLU A 128 5.45 -4.51 10.45
C GLU A 128 4.00 -4.93 10.75
N ARG A 129 3.22 -5.13 9.69
CA ARG A 129 1.82 -5.57 9.75
C ARG A 129 1.65 -6.89 9.03
N TYR A 130 1.16 -7.87 9.74
CA TYR A 130 1.07 -9.26 9.29
C TYR A 130 -0.37 -9.73 9.12
N CYS A 131 -1.29 -8.78 9.07
CA CYS A 131 -2.72 -9.05 8.86
C CYS A 131 -3.32 -7.98 7.94
N LEU A 132 -4.18 -8.40 7.02
CA LEU A 132 -4.99 -7.55 6.16
C LEU A 132 -6.47 -7.84 6.41
N TYR A 133 -7.24 -6.81 6.66
CA TYR A 133 -8.70 -6.88 6.71
C TYR A 133 -9.31 -6.37 5.41
N VAL A 134 -10.30 -7.09 4.91
CA VAL A 134 -10.99 -6.80 3.66
C VAL A 134 -12.51 -6.90 3.88
N ASP A 135 -13.21 -5.84 3.55
CA ASP A 135 -14.67 -5.80 3.54
C ASP A 135 -15.18 -6.22 2.16
N ALA A 136 -15.95 -7.29 2.07
CA ALA A 136 -16.54 -7.78 0.84
C ALA A 136 -17.82 -8.58 1.08
N ASP A 137 -18.84 -8.37 0.25
CA ASP A 137 -20.11 -9.11 0.27
C ASP A 137 -20.82 -9.12 1.64
N GLU A 138 -20.78 -7.98 2.35
CA GLU A 138 -21.32 -7.78 3.70
C GLU A 138 -20.57 -8.51 4.83
N ASP A 139 -19.44 -9.14 4.52
CA ASP A 139 -18.57 -9.85 5.47
C ASP A 139 -17.19 -9.20 5.56
N LEU A 140 -16.59 -9.25 6.75
CA LEU A 140 -15.22 -8.81 6.97
C LEU A 140 -14.27 -10.02 7.00
N TYR A 141 -13.41 -10.11 6.00
CA TYR A 141 -12.41 -11.17 5.87
C TYR A 141 -11.09 -10.75 6.49
N ARG A 142 -10.37 -11.73 7.05
CA ARG A 142 -9.00 -11.58 7.54
C ARG A 142 -8.05 -12.46 6.73
N TYR A 143 -6.97 -11.86 6.23
CA TYR A 143 -5.87 -12.55 5.58
C TYR A 143 -4.60 -12.42 6.41
N ASP A 144 -4.01 -13.53 6.81
CA ASP A 144 -2.71 -13.55 7.46
C ASP A 144 -1.60 -13.42 6.40
N ILE A 145 -0.72 -12.46 6.59
CA ILE A 145 0.34 -12.10 5.64
C ILE A 145 1.69 -12.37 6.28
N HIS A 146 2.56 -13.06 5.57
CA HIS A 146 3.92 -13.36 6.04
C HIS A 146 4.96 -12.66 5.17
N HIS A 147 5.83 -11.89 5.79
CA HIS A 147 7.01 -11.30 5.18
C HIS A 147 8.09 -11.10 6.24
N ILE A 148 9.34 -10.94 5.81
CA ILE A 148 10.41 -10.49 6.70
C ILE A 148 10.22 -8.99 7.02
N PRO A 149 10.82 -8.48 8.11
CA PRO A 149 10.84 -7.03 8.36
C PRO A 149 11.32 -6.25 7.13
N TRP A 150 10.62 -5.18 6.79
CA TRP A 150 10.94 -4.38 5.61
C TRP A 150 12.35 -3.78 5.72
N PRO A 151 13.23 -3.98 4.72
CA PRO A 151 14.53 -3.30 4.67
C PRO A 151 14.31 -1.83 4.29
N LEU A 152 14.27 -0.97 5.31
CA LEU A 152 13.99 0.44 5.12
C LEU A 152 15.25 1.23 4.80
N GLN A 153 15.12 2.18 3.88
CA GLN A 153 16.14 3.16 3.52
C GLN A 153 15.56 4.57 3.62
N LYS A 154 16.43 5.53 3.93
CA LYS A 154 16.07 6.95 3.88
C LYS A 154 15.67 7.34 2.46
N LEU A 155 14.73 8.25 2.34
CA LEU A 155 14.26 8.77 1.06
C LEU A 155 14.35 10.30 1.10
N ASN A 156 15.10 10.88 0.16
CA ASN A 156 15.12 12.32 -0.06
C ASN A 156 14.12 12.68 -1.14
N LEU A 157 13.08 13.42 -0.81
CA LEU A 157 12.08 13.89 -1.77
C LEU A 157 12.55 15.20 -2.39
N PHE A 158 12.69 15.24 -3.73
CA PHE A 158 12.94 16.48 -4.49
C PHE A 158 11.63 17.09 -4.99
N GLN A 159 10.63 16.27 -5.22
CA GLN A 159 9.30 16.66 -5.62
C GLN A 159 8.29 15.66 -5.02
N LEU A 160 7.22 16.19 -4.49
CA LEU A 160 6.05 15.41 -4.09
C LEU A 160 4.81 16.22 -4.49
N GLN A 161 3.95 15.57 -5.23
CA GLN A 161 2.60 16.04 -5.53
C GLN A 161 1.64 14.91 -5.16
N THR A 162 0.73 15.19 -4.26
CA THR A 162 -0.36 14.29 -3.86
C THR A 162 -1.67 15.06 -3.99
N ASP A 163 -2.66 14.40 -4.53
CA ASP A 163 -4.03 14.89 -4.59
C ASP A 163 -4.94 13.69 -4.31
N TYR A 164 -5.11 13.42 -3.02
CA TYR A 164 -5.97 12.34 -2.51
C TYR A 164 -6.90 12.94 -1.47
N VAL A 165 -8.17 13.08 -1.85
CA VAL A 165 -9.24 13.49 -0.94
C VAL A 165 -10.28 12.39 -0.86
N LEU A 166 -10.40 11.75 0.31
CA LEU A 166 -11.32 10.65 0.55
C LEU A 166 -12.19 10.97 1.79
N GLY A 167 -13.43 11.40 1.58
CA GLY A 167 -14.27 11.91 2.67
C GLY A 167 -13.61 13.13 3.34
N ASN A 168 -13.35 13.01 4.63
CA ASN A 168 -12.68 14.06 5.42
C ASN A 168 -11.14 13.93 5.45
N LEU A 169 -10.59 12.89 4.80
CA LEU A 169 -9.17 12.67 4.72
C LEU A 169 -8.61 13.42 3.51
N ASP A 170 -7.69 14.35 3.76
CA ASP A 170 -6.96 15.12 2.76
C ASP A 170 -5.46 14.84 2.93
N LEU A 171 -4.81 14.31 1.87
CA LEU A 171 -3.39 13.96 1.86
C LEU A 171 -2.54 14.92 1.01
N ASN A 172 -2.97 16.16 0.86
CA ASN A 172 -2.26 17.16 0.07
C ASN A 172 -1.11 17.83 0.84
N GLU A 173 -0.92 17.47 2.09
CA GLU A 173 0.18 17.95 2.93
C GLU A 173 1.44 17.09 2.81
N LEU A 174 2.56 17.63 3.29
CA LEU A 174 3.81 16.88 3.35
C LEU A 174 3.68 15.71 4.35
N PRO A 175 4.15 14.51 3.98
CA PRO A 175 4.08 13.37 4.86
C PRO A 175 4.98 13.54 6.10
N LEU A 176 4.51 13.03 7.23
CA LEU A 176 5.29 13.00 8.47
C LEU A 176 6.56 12.16 8.33
N LYS A 177 6.48 11.05 7.61
CA LYS A 177 7.58 10.13 7.33
C LYS A 177 7.58 9.66 5.88
N VAL A 178 8.76 9.43 5.36
CA VAL A 178 8.97 8.82 4.05
C VAL A 178 10.05 7.76 4.14
N HIS A 179 9.81 6.63 3.49
CA HIS A 179 10.75 5.51 3.41
C HIS A 179 10.82 4.96 1.99
N TYR A 180 11.97 4.38 1.69
CA TYR A 180 12.11 3.48 0.56
C TYR A 180 12.37 2.07 1.08
N SER A 181 11.92 1.07 0.33
CA SER A 181 12.31 -0.33 0.53
C SER A 181 12.61 -0.95 -0.81
N SER A 182 13.68 -1.74 -0.86
CA SER A 182 14.00 -2.55 -2.04
C SER A 182 13.00 -3.67 -2.30
N GLY A 183 12.10 -3.91 -1.35
CA GLY A 183 11.03 -4.89 -1.42
C GLY A 183 11.16 -6.05 -0.45
N VAL A 184 10.09 -6.79 -0.31
CA VAL A 184 10.00 -8.02 0.49
C VAL A 184 9.22 -9.07 -0.30
N GLN A 185 9.52 -10.34 -0.01
CA GLN A 185 8.66 -11.43 -0.48
C GLN A 185 7.48 -11.58 0.48
N VAL A 186 6.29 -11.57 -0.07
CA VAL A 186 5.02 -11.69 0.68
C VAL A 186 4.38 -13.04 0.35
N ILE A 187 3.86 -13.70 1.38
CA ILE A 187 3.05 -14.92 1.29
C ILE A 187 1.75 -14.65 2.06
N ALA A 188 0.62 -14.89 1.41
CA ALA A 188 -0.72 -14.78 1.97
C ALA A 188 -1.53 -16.06 1.74
#